data_a1889418bad1a6c99b7ef84af65747f3
#
_entry.id   a1889418bad1a6c99b7ef84af65747f3
#
_cell.length_a   1.000
_cell.length_b   1.000
_cell.length_c   1.000
_cell.angle_alpha   90.00
_cell.angle_beta   90.00
_cell.angle_gamma   90.00
#
_symmetry.space_group_name_H-M   'P 1'
#
loop_
_entity.id
_entity.type
_entity.pdbx_description
1 polymer ?
#
loop_
_entity_poly.entity_id
_entity_poly.type
_entity_poly.pdbx_seq_one_letter_code
_entity_poly.pdbx_strand_id
1 'polypeptide(L)'
;VIRLLRRRTFWVPTIWGWLFLVLLGAGALLAAALGLHPFLATSAPVHARLLVVEGWLAPAALEQALETFRDGKYERIATTGGPIDSAPEFCPWETWAQRAGAWFKARGVADAAIAVVDAPASRQDRTFLSAVMVREWASREIPDLKAIDVFSSGAHSRRTRLLYRMAFGPDVAVGIHAARPDNYDPDRWWRSSLGAEAVLAETLKLAWTKCFFWPGPPGSLEERWAVPLQREQREKK
;
A
#
# COMPACT_ATOMS: atom_id res chain seq x y z
N VAL A 1 -2.64 -42.48 -38.02
CA VAL A 1 -2.38 -42.90 -36.63
C VAL A 1 -1.71 -41.73 -35.93
N ILE A 2 -2.42 -41.09 -34.97
CA ILE A 2 -1.90 -40.01 -34.16
C ILE A 2 -0.93 -40.60 -33.12
N ARG A 3 0.37 -40.29 -33.24
CA ARG A 3 1.36 -40.70 -32.25
C ARG A 3 1.39 -39.66 -31.12
N LEU A 4 0.83 -39.95 -29.95
CA LEU A 4 0.81 -39.09 -28.77
C LEU A 4 2.18 -39.01 -28.06
N LEU A 5 3.08 -39.96 -28.27
CA LEU A 5 4.37 -40.03 -27.62
C LEU A 5 5.48 -40.16 -28.66
N ARG A 6 6.55 -39.40 -28.49
CA ARG A 6 7.80 -39.47 -29.27
C ARG A 6 8.95 -39.70 -28.33
N ARG A 7 9.76 -40.74 -28.54
CA ARG A 7 11.00 -40.93 -27.80
C ARG A 7 11.98 -39.82 -28.13
N ARG A 8 12.49 -39.09 -27.12
CA ARG A 8 13.56 -38.10 -27.25
C ARG A 8 14.70 -38.47 -26.33
N THR A 9 15.91 -38.22 -26.74
CA THR A 9 17.09 -38.21 -25.88
C THR A 9 17.18 -36.86 -25.20
N PHE A 10 17.14 -36.85 -23.86
CA PHE A 10 17.28 -35.64 -23.06
C PHE A 10 18.72 -35.58 -22.49
N TRP A 11 19.28 -34.37 -22.46
CA TRP A 11 20.48 -34.09 -21.70
C TRP A 11 20.11 -34.11 -20.21
N VAL A 12 20.80 -34.93 -19.44
CA VAL A 12 20.62 -35.03 -17.99
C VAL A 12 21.85 -34.43 -17.33
N PRO A 13 21.72 -33.52 -16.35
CA PRO A 13 22.85 -32.98 -15.65
C PRO A 13 23.67 -34.07 -14.97
N THR A 14 25.00 -33.93 -15.02
CA THR A 14 25.90 -34.76 -14.21
C THR A 14 25.75 -34.42 -12.72
N ILE A 15 26.40 -35.16 -11.82
CA ILE A 15 26.44 -34.84 -10.40
C ILE A 15 26.89 -33.39 -10.14
N TRP A 16 27.86 -32.91 -10.89
CA TRP A 16 28.36 -31.54 -10.85
C TRP A 16 27.33 -30.53 -11.38
N GLY A 17 26.59 -30.90 -12.41
CA GLY A 17 25.50 -30.10 -12.95
C GLY A 17 24.36 -29.94 -11.91
N TRP A 18 23.99 -31.02 -11.23
CA TRP A 18 23.00 -30.96 -10.15
C TRP A 18 23.49 -30.10 -8.97
N LEU A 19 24.75 -30.27 -8.55
CA LEU A 19 25.34 -29.47 -7.49
C LEU A 19 25.34 -27.97 -7.87
N PHE A 20 25.71 -27.63 -9.10
CA PHE A 20 25.62 -26.27 -9.60
C PHE A 20 24.21 -25.70 -9.56
N LEU A 21 23.20 -26.47 -10.00
CA LEU A 21 21.80 -26.03 -9.96
C LEU A 21 21.28 -25.83 -8.52
N VAL A 22 21.67 -26.69 -7.59
CA VAL A 22 21.32 -26.55 -6.16
C VAL A 22 21.96 -25.29 -5.58
N LEU A 23 23.24 -25.04 -5.85
CA LEU A 23 23.93 -23.82 -5.38
C LEU A 23 23.34 -22.55 -5.99
N LEU A 24 22.99 -22.58 -7.27
CA LEU A 24 22.33 -21.48 -7.96
C LEU A 24 20.95 -21.21 -7.34
N GLY A 25 20.16 -22.27 -7.09
CA GLY A 25 18.87 -22.16 -6.43
C GLY A 25 18.97 -21.62 -5.00
N ALA A 26 19.92 -22.10 -4.22
CA ALA A 26 20.18 -21.60 -2.87
C ALA A 26 20.62 -20.12 -2.90
N GLY A 27 21.49 -19.73 -3.83
CA GLY A 27 21.89 -18.34 -4.03
C GLY A 27 20.71 -17.43 -4.41
N ALA A 28 19.83 -17.89 -5.29
CA ALA A 28 18.62 -17.16 -5.69
C ALA A 28 17.65 -17.00 -4.51
N LEU A 29 17.43 -18.05 -3.70
CA LEU A 29 16.61 -17.99 -2.50
C LEU A 29 17.18 -17.01 -1.47
N LEU A 30 18.49 -17.04 -1.26
CA LEU A 30 19.16 -16.11 -0.36
C LEU A 30 19.02 -14.66 -0.86
N ALA A 31 19.26 -14.42 -2.14
CA ALA A 31 19.08 -13.10 -2.75
C ALA A 31 17.63 -12.62 -2.62
N ALA A 32 16.64 -13.49 -2.81
CA ALA A 32 15.23 -13.17 -2.60
C ALA A 32 14.95 -12.86 -1.12
N ALA A 33 15.44 -13.67 -0.19
CA ALA A 33 15.28 -13.45 1.23
C ALA A 33 15.85 -12.08 1.66
N LEU A 34 17.04 -11.73 1.23
CA LEU A 34 17.69 -10.46 1.56
C LEU A 34 17.09 -9.26 0.81
N GLY A 35 16.63 -9.44 -0.42
CA GLY A 35 16.22 -8.37 -1.33
C GLY A 35 14.73 -8.02 -1.30
N LEU A 36 13.84 -8.96 -0.96
CA LEU A 36 12.38 -8.75 -1.08
C LEU A 36 11.86 -7.67 -0.15
N HIS A 37 12.23 -7.68 1.14
CA HIS A 37 11.74 -6.68 2.08
C HIS A 37 12.19 -5.26 1.69
N PRO A 38 13.48 -4.94 1.48
CA PRO A 38 13.89 -3.59 1.08
C PRO A 38 13.35 -3.20 -0.31
N PHE A 39 13.12 -4.16 -1.20
CA PHE A 39 12.41 -3.88 -2.47
C PHE A 39 10.97 -3.43 -2.23
N LEU A 40 10.23 -4.06 -1.32
CA LEU A 40 8.83 -3.73 -1.02
C LEU A 40 8.71 -2.49 -0.12
N ALA A 41 9.54 -2.38 0.90
CA ALA A 41 9.56 -1.30 1.88
C ALA A 41 10.32 -0.07 1.32
N THR A 42 9.83 0.46 0.22
CA THR A 42 10.45 1.61 -0.46
C THR A 42 10.10 2.90 0.26
N SER A 43 11.11 3.70 0.62
CA SER A 43 10.98 5.11 0.97
C SER A 43 11.57 5.98 -0.14
N ALA A 44 10.75 6.82 -0.73
CA ALA A 44 11.12 7.73 -1.81
C ALA A 44 10.20 8.96 -1.79
N PRO A 45 10.33 9.83 -0.78
CA PRO A 45 9.53 11.06 -0.68
C PRO A 45 9.85 12.02 -1.82
N VAL A 46 8.87 12.86 -2.15
CA VAL A 46 9.02 13.95 -3.13
C VAL A 46 9.01 15.32 -2.45
N HIS A 47 9.07 15.35 -1.12
CA HIS A 47 9.04 16.55 -0.28
C HIS A 47 7.83 17.45 -0.56
N ALA A 48 6.66 16.82 -0.60
CA ALA A 48 5.37 17.46 -0.77
C ALA A 48 5.00 18.30 0.47
N ARG A 49 4.01 19.18 0.34
CA ARG A 49 3.42 19.91 1.48
C ARG A 49 2.33 19.11 2.21
N LEU A 50 1.77 18.11 1.56
CA LEU A 50 0.75 17.24 2.08
C LEU A 50 1.32 15.87 2.40
N LEU A 51 1.21 15.44 3.66
CA LEU A 51 1.47 14.07 4.10
C LEU A 51 0.15 13.30 4.21
N VAL A 52 -0.02 12.24 3.45
CA VAL A 52 -1.18 11.35 3.54
C VAL A 52 -0.81 10.14 4.39
N VAL A 53 -1.60 9.84 5.42
CA VAL A 53 -1.33 8.71 6.33
C VAL A 53 -2.45 7.69 6.28
N GLU A 54 -2.11 6.44 6.04
CA GLU A 54 -3.07 5.33 6.10
C GLU A 54 -3.51 5.10 7.55
N GLY A 55 -4.79 5.31 7.84
CA GLY A 55 -5.32 5.36 9.22
C GLY A 55 -5.35 4.02 9.95
N TRP A 56 -5.25 2.90 9.23
CA TRP A 56 -5.19 1.54 9.79
C TRP A 56 -3.84 1.18 10.40
N LEU A 57 -2.83 2.02 10.24
CA LEU A 57 -1.48 1.80 10.77
C LEU A 57 -1.48 1.58 12.29
N ALA A 58 -0.57 0.72 12.75
CA ALA A 58 -0.33 0.49 14.17
C ALA A 58 0.17 1.76 14.87
N PRO A 59 -0.02 1.91 16.18
CA PRO A 59 0.41 3.09 16.93
C PRO A 59 1.88 3.46 16.73
N ALA A 60 2.78 2.47 16.69
CA ALA A 60 4.20 2.70 16.46
C ALA A 60 4.49 3.28 15.06
N ALA A 61 3.74 2.88 14.04
CA ALA A 61 3.86 3.45 12.71
C ALA A 61 3.25 4.85 12.62
N LEU A 62 2.15 5.13 13.34
CA LEU A 62 1.60 6.48 13.48
C LEU A 62 2.58 7.44 14.18
N GLU A 63 3.36 6.94 15.18
CA GLU A 63 4.40 7.73 15.82
C GLU A 63 5.49 8.12 14.81
N GLN A 64 5.99 7.18 14.00
CA GLN A 64 6.94 7.46 12.92
C GLN A 64 6.36 8.44 11.88
N ALA A 65 5.06 8.36 11.59
CA ALA A 65 4.39 9.33 10.71
C ALA A 65 4.35 10.74 11.35
N LEU A 66 4.13 10.83 12.66
CA LEU A 66 4.15 12.09 13.40
C LEU A 66 5.56 12.72 13.41
N GLU A 67 6.59 11.93 13.64
CA GLU A 67 7.99 12.36 13.53
C GLU A 67 8.27 12.88 12.12
N THR A 68 7.90 12.09 11.09
CA THR A 68 8.03 12.49 9.69
C THR A 68 7.31 13.80 9.38
N PHE A 69 6.12 14.00 9.93
CA PHE A 69 5.36 15.25 9.77
C PHE A 69 6.06 16.44 10.43
N ARG A 70 6.61 16.26 11.65
CA ARG A 70 7.30 17.32 12.40
C ARG A 70 8.66 17.69 11.80
N ASP A 71 9.42 16.70 11.37
CA ASP A 71 10.75 16.89 10.78
C ASP A 71 10.69 17.36 9.32
N GLY A 72 9.60 17.00 8.64
CA GLY A 72 9.33 17.41 7.26
C GLY A 72 8.79 18.82 7.18
N LYS A 73 8.73 19.32 5.95
CA LYS A 73 8.13 20.64 5.65
C LYS A 73 6.65 20.49 5.26
N TYR A 74 5.94 19.56 5.90
CA TYR A 74 4.52 19.31 5.65
C TYR A 74 3.68 20.40 6.31
N GLU A 75 2.75 20.95 5.57
CA GLU A 75 1.80 21.94 6.05
C GLU A 75 0.51 21.27 6.58
N ARG A 76 0.13 20.14 5.96
CA ARG A 76 -1.08 19.39 6.30
C ARG A 76 -0.81 17.90 6.34
N ILE A 77 -1.56 17.22 7.21
CA ILE A 77 -1.63 15.77 7.29
C ILE A 77 -3.06 15.34 6.94
N ALA A 78 -3.22 14.44 5.98
CA ALA A 78 -4.50 13.84 5.64
C ALA A 78 -4.52 12.38 6.10
N THR A 79 -5.40 12.04 7.02
CA THR A 79 -5.60 10.65 7.43
C THR A 79 -6.70 10.03 6.57
N THR A 80 -6.49 8.79 6.11
CA THR A 80 -7.45 8.12 5.24
C THR A 80 -7.66 6.66 5.62
N GLY A 81 -8.85 6.16 5.33
CA GLY A 81 -9.22 4.77 5.58
C GLY A 81 -10.74 4.60 5.69
N GLY A 82 -11.20 3.40 5.39
CA GLY A 82 -12.61 3.03 5.45
C GLY A 82 -13.07 2.63 6.84
N PRO A 83 -14.29 2.07 6.94
CA PRO A 83 -14.87 1.61 8.20
C PRO A 83 -14.00 0.60 8.93
N ILE A 84 -14.09 0.60 10.25
CA ILE A 84 -13.42 -0.37 11.12
C ILE A 84 -14.33 -1.61 11.21
N ASP A 85 -14.01 -2.65 10.41
CA ASP A 85 -14.84 -3.85 10.22
C ASP A 85 -15.11 -4.64 11.52
N SER A 86 -14.29 -4.47 12.54
CA SER A 86 -14.35 -5.19 13.82
C SER A 86 -14.18 -4.24 14.99
N ALA A 87 -14.80 -3.05 14.92
CA ALA A 87 -14.74 -2.11 16.03
C ALA A 87 -15.42 -2.72 17.27
N PRO A 88 -14.79 -2.65 18.44
CA PRO A 88 -15.48 -2.94 19.71
C PRO A 88 -16.75 -2.09 19.83
N GLU A 89 -17.77 -2.58 20.52
CA GLU A 89 -19.08 -1.90 20.71
C GLU A 89 -18.95 -0.45 21.23
N PHE A 90 -17.86 -0.14 21.92
CA PHE A 90 -17.56 1.18 22.47
C PHE A 90 -16.49 1.95 21.69
N CYS A 91 -16.16 1.55 20.43
CA CYS A 91 -15.20 2.30 19.63
C CYS A 91 -15.79 3.65 19.23
N PRO A 92 -15.17 4.78 19.60
CA PRO A 92 -15.72 6.10 19.31
C PRO A 92 -15.55 6.52 17.84
N TRP A 93 -14.84 5.73 17.04
CA TRP A 93 -14.55 6.05 15.63
C TRP A 93 -15.20 5.03 14.71
N GLU A 94 -15.83 5.54 13.64
CA GLU A 94 -16.46 4.71 12.61
C GLU A 94 -15.44 4.26 11.57
N THR A 95 -14.39 5.08 11.32
CA THR A 95 -13.39 4.82 10.28
C THR A 95 -11.97 4.85 10.82
N TRP A 96 -11.08 4.19 10.09
CA TRP A 96 -9.65 4.27 10.35
C TRP A 96 -9.10 5.69 10.17
N ALA A 97 -9.66 6.47 9.24
CA ALA A 97 -9.29 7.86 9.05
C ALA A 97 -9.57 8.70 10.30
N GLN A 98 -10.76 8.57 10.88
CA GLN A 98 -11.16 9.28 12.11
C GLN A 98 -10.27 8.87 13.29
N ARG A 99 -10.01 7.57 13.45
CA ARG A 99 -9.11 7.07 14.51
C ARG A 99 -7.73 7.72 14.43
N ALA A 100 -7.13 7.74 13.24
CA ALA A 100 -5.80 8.31 13.06
C ALA A 100 -5.82 9.82 13.23
N GLY A 101 -6.82 10.53 12.72
CA GLY A 101 -6.98 11.98 12.92
C GLY A 101 -7.06 12.34 14.41
N ALA A 102 -7.90 11.64 15.18
CA ALA A 102 -8.00 11.80 16.62
C ALA A 102 -6.68 11.49 17.33
N TRP A 103 -5.94 10.47 16.86
CA TRP A 103 -4.64 10.10 17.40
C TRP A 103 -3.58 11.21 17.23
N PHE A 104 -3.53 11.87 16.06
CA PHE A 104 -2.63 13.00 15.79
C PHE A 104 -3.04 14.25 16.59
N LYS A 105 -4.33 14.54 16.67
CA LYS A 105 -4.86 15.63 17.49
C LYS A 105 -4.45 15.48 18.96
N ALA A 106 -4.61 14.29 19.53
CA ALA A 106 -4.25 13.99 20.92
C ALA A 106 -2.72 14.17 21.18
N ARG A 107 -1.90 14.20 20.12
CA ARG A 107 -0.44 14.41 20.20
C ARG A 107 0.00 15.84 19.82
N GLY A 108 -0.94 16.75 19.77
CA GLY A 108 -0.68 18.17 19.62
C GLY A 108 -0.52 18.66 18.17
N VAL A 109 -0.93 17.85 17.17
CA VAL A 109 -1.07 18.39 15.81
C VAL A 109 -2.30 19.30 15.79
N ALA A 110 -2.14 20.52 15.26
CA ALA A 110 -3.22 21.50 15.20
C ALA A 110 -4.39 21.01 14.33
N ASP A 111 -5.60 21.22 14.76
CA ASP A 111 -6.82 20.79 14.02
C ASP A 111 -6.81 21.30 12.56
N ALA A 112 -6.37 22.55 12.34
CA ALA A 112 -6.29 23.13 11.02
C ALA A 112 -5.28 22.43 10.09
N ALA A 113 -4.32 21.69 10.66
CA ALA A 113 -3.33 20.92 9.91
C ALA A 113 -3.81 19.47 9.63
N ILE A 114 -4.89 19.01 10.26
CA ILE A 114 -5.41 17.64 10.10
C ILE A 114 -6.61 17.66 9.15
N ALA A 115 -6.58 16.83 8.14
CA ALA A 115 -7.74 16.50 7.32
C ALA A 115 -8.10 15.03 7.50
N VAL A 116 -9.34 14.74 7.83
CA VAL A 116 -9.87 13.39 7.93
C VAL A 116 -10.61 13.08 6.63
N VAL A 117 -10.11 12.11 5.87
CA VAL A 117 -10.63 11.73 4.56
C VAL A 117 -11.14 10.30 4.62
N ASP A 118 -12.41 10.15 4.96
CA ASP A 118 -13.05 8.85 5.06
C ASP A 118 -13.17 8.19 3.68
N ALA A 119 -12.94 6.87 3.63
CA ALA A 119 -13.26 6.05 2.49
C ALA A 119 -14.50 5.20 2.76
N PRO A 120 -15.37 4.98 1.77
CA PRO A 120 -16.55 4.14 1.95
C PRO A 120 -16.18 2.68 2.18
N ALA A 121 -17.15 1.90 2.71
CA ALA A 121 -16.98 0.47 2.91
C ALA A 121 -16.66 -0.24 1.58
N SER A 122 -15.63 -1.06 1.59
CA SER A 122 -15.28 -1.91 0.45
C SER A 122 -14.65 -3.22 0.92
N ARG A 123 -14.98 -4.33 0.26
CA ARG A 123 -14.36 -5.64 0.49
C ARG A 123 -13.06 -5.82 -0.28
N GLN A 124 -12.82 -5.03 -1.33
CA GLN A 124 -11.66 -5.13 -2.20
C GLN A 124 -11.12 -3.73 -2.54
N ASP A 125 -9.88 -3.68 -2.98
CA ASP A 125 -9.20 -2.48 -3.49
C ASP A 125 -9.22 -1.27 -2.54
N ARG A 126 -9.29 -1.54 -1.21
CA ARG A 126 -9.43 -0.50 -0.16
C ARG A 126 -8.36 0.59 -0.24
N THR A 127 -7.10 0.21 -0.52
CA THR A 127 -6.00 1.20 -0.64
C THR A 127 -6.20 2.11 -1.85
N PHE A 128 -6.64 1.56 -2.99
CA PHE A 128 -6.94 2.37 -4.18
C PHE A 128 -8.13 3.29 -3.93
N LEU A 129 -9.20 2.78 -3.33
CA LEU A 129 -10.36 3.58 -2.95
C LEU A 129 -10.00 4.74 -2.00
N SER A 130 -9.17 4.47 -0.99
CA SER A 130 -8.64 5.53 -0.12
C SER A 130 -7.87 6.60 -0.91
N ALA A 131 -7.06 6.18 -1.88
CA ALA A 131 -6.33 7.11 -2.75
C ALA A 131 -7.26 7.97 -3.62
N VAL A 132 -8.35 7.39 -4.16
CA VAL A 132 -9.39 8.11 -4.90
C VAL A 132 -10.07 9.15 -4.01
N MET A 133 -10.45 8.77 -2.78
CA MET A 133 -11.09 9.71 -1.84
C MET A 133 -10.15 10.87 -1.47
N VAL A 134 -8.86 10.59 -1.25
CA VAL A 134 -7.87 11.64 -1.02
C VAL A 134 -7.72 12.55 -2.23
N ARG A 135 -7.69 12.02 -3.45
CA ARG A 135 -7.66 12.83 -4.68
C ARG A 135 -8.90 13.74 -4.79
N GLU A 136 -10.10 13.19 -4.58
CA GLU A 136 -11.34 13.96 -4.65
C GLU A 136 -11.42 15.04 -3.57
N TRP A 137 -10.95 14.74 -2.37
CA TRP A 137 -10.83 15.73 -1.32
C TRP A 137 -9.80 16.82 -1.70
N ALA A 138 -8.62 16.42 -2.15
CA ALA A 138 -7.53 17.33 -2.50
C ALA A 138 -7.90 18.24 -3.66
N SER A 139 -8.66 17.77 -4.65
CA SER A 139 -9.12 18.60 -5.78
C SER A 139 -10.04 19.76 -5.35
N ARG A 140 -10.73 19.63 -4.22
CA ARG A 140 -11.58 20.69 -3.65
C ARG A 140 -10.81 21.62 -2.72
N GLU A 141 -9.95 21.05 -1.89
CA GLU A 141 -9.29 21.78 -0.79
C GLU A 141 -7.91 22.36 -1.19
N ILE A 142 -7.27 21.79 -2.20
CA ILE A 142 -5.91 22.13 -2.67
C ILE A 142 -5.90 22.05 -4.21
N PRO A 143 -6.57 22.99 -4.92
CA PRO A 143 -6.74 22.89 -6.39
C PRO A 143 -5.43 22.80 -7.18
N ASP A 144 -4.34 23.39 -6.69
CA ASP A 144 -3.03 23.42 -7.34
C ASP A 144 -2.07 22.36 -6.81
N LEU A 145 -2.58 21.27 -6.25
CA LEU A 145 -1.76 20.19 -5.71
C LEU A 145 -0.87 19.57 -6.80
N LYS A 146 0.44 19.62 -6.62
CA LYS A 146 1.44 19.06 -7.54
C LYS A 146 2.13 17.82 -7.01
N ALA A 147 2.10 17.61 -5.71
CA ALA A 147 2.78 16.50 -5.07
C ALA A 147 2.10 16.11 -3.75
N ILE A 148 2.17 14.82 -3.44
CA ILE A 148 1.84 14.24 -2.13
C ILE A 148 2.94 13.30 -1.69
N ASP A 149 3.16 13.19 -0.39
CA ASP A 149 3.89 12.08 0.21
C ASP A 149 2.92 11.22 1.00
N VAL A 150 2.98 9.90 0.81
CA VAL A 150 2.14 8.95 1.50
C VAL A 150 2.96 8.23 2.57
N PHE A 151 2.41 8.02 3.75
CA PHE A 151 3.01 7.24 4.82
C PHE A 151 2.26 5.92 4.97
N SER A 152 2.98 4.81 4.79
CA SER A 152 2.42 3.46 4.76
C SER A 152 3.26 2.45 5.54
N SER A 153 2.70 1.27 5.79
CA SER A 153 3.41 0.17 6.45
C SER A 153 4.53 -0.40 5.56
N GLY A 154 5.68 -0.73 6.14
CA GLY A 154 6.89 -1.27 5.54
C GLY A 154 6.72 -1.97 4.18
N ALA A 155 6.54 -3.29 4.17
CA ALA A 155 6.41 -4.07 2.92
C ALA A 155 5.23 -3.65 2.03
N HIS A 156 4.22 -2.97 2.58
CA HIS A 156 3.06 -2.47 1.84
C HIS A 156 3.36 -1.23 0.98
N SER A 157 4.38 -0.44 1.34
CA SER A 157 4.59 0.91 0.83
C SER A 157 4.77 0.98 -0.70
N ARG A 158 5.47 0.05 -1.33
CA ARG A 158 5.65 0.04 -2.80
C ARG A 158 4.32 -0.11 -3.54
N ARG A 159 3.44 -0.98 -3.05
CA ARG A 159 2.11 -1.18 -3.64
C ARG A 159 1.20 0.02 -3.37
N THR A 160 1.23 0.58 -2.18
CA THR A 160 0.52 1.83 -1.86
C THR A 160 0.93 2.94 -2.82
N ARG A 161 2.24 3.19 -3.00
CA ARG A 161 2.71 4.21 -3.96
C ARG A 161 2.16 3.98 -5.37
N LEU A 162 2.18 2.73 -5.84
CA LEU A 162 1.68 2.39 -7.18
C LEU A 162 0.19 2.72 -7.31
N LEU A 163 -0.62 2.34 -6.33
CA LEU A 163 -2.07 2.58 -6.33
C LEU A 163 -2.40 4.07 -6.25
N TYR A 164 -1.66 4.83 -5.43
CA TYR A 164 -1.82 6.30 -5.36
C TYR A 164 -1.43 6.98 -6.68
N ARG A 165 -0.35 6.53 -7.33
CA ARG A 165 0.01 7.03 -8.67
C ARG A 165 -1.05 6.73 -9.72
N MET A 166 -1.69 5.58 -9.66
CA MET A 166 -2.82 5.25 -10.53
C MET A 166 -4.02 6.15 -10.25
N ALA A 167 -4.32 6.42 -8.98
CA ALA A 167 -5.46 7.25 -8.58
C ALA A 167 -5.27 8.73 -8.92
N PHE A 168 -4.08 9.29 -8.72
CA PHE A 168 -3.79 10.71 -8.95
C PHE A 168 -3.43 11.03 -10.40
N GLY A 169 -3.00 10.03 -11.18
CA GLY A 169 -2.55 10.25 -12.55
C GLY A 169 -1.14 10.86 -12.64
N PRO A 170 -0.71 11.28 -13.85
CA PRO A 170 0.65 11.74 -14.10
C PRO A 170 0.93 13.17 -13.60
N ASP A 171 -0.09 13.99 -13.36
CA ASP A 171 0.05 15.42 -13.05
C ASP A 171 0.43 15.71 -11.60
N VAL A 172 0.28 14.72 -10.72
CA VAL A 172 0.61 14.81 -9.29
C VAL A 172 1.74 13.84 -8.95
N ALA A 173 2.85 14.35 -8.47
CA ALA A 173 3.97 13.54 -8.02
C ALA A 173 3.60 12.81 -6.71
N VAL A 174 3.80 11.48 -6.66
CA VAL A 174 3.51 10.67 -5.48
C VAL A 174 4.80 10.11 -4.90
N GLY A 175 5.17 10.63 -3.73
CA GLY A 175 6.21 10.07 -2.87
C GLY A 175 5.65 9.06 -1.87
N ILE A 176 6.55 8.40 -1.16
CA ILE A 176 6.20 7.37 -0.17
C ILE A 176 7.22 7.32 0.97
N HIS A 177 6.74 7.19 2.19
CA HIS A 177 7.49 6.80 3.36
C HIS A 177 7.03 5.41 3.82
N ALA A 178 7.98 4.54 4.08
CA ALA A 178 7.73 3.21 4.60
C ALA A 178 8.01 3.19 6.11
N ALA A 179 6.99 2.93 6.91
CA ALA A 179 7.19 2.70 8.34
C ALA A 179 8.07 1.47 8.56
N ARG A 180 8.99 1.54 9.51
CA ARG A 180 9.70 0.36 9.99
C ARG A 180 8.73 -0.48 10.83
N PRO A 181 8.56 -1.77 10.52
CA PRO A 181 7.68 -2.64 11.29
C PRO A 181 8.22 -2.81 12.72
N ASP A 182 7.31 -2.90 13.70
CA ASP A 182 7.58 -3.12 15.11
C ASP A 182 7.30 -4.57 15.55
N ASN A 183 6.60 -5.33 14.72
CA ASN A 183 6.14 -6.69 15.03
C ASN A 183 6.95 -7.81 14.36
N TYR A 184 7.93 -7.46 13.53
CA TYR A 184 8.93 -8.38 12.98
C TYR A 184 10.23 -7.66 12.62
N ASP A 185 11.34 -8.41 12.53
CA ASP A 185 12.64 -7.89 12.09
C ASP A 185 12.64 -7.80 10.54
N PRO A 186 12.69 -6.59 9.93
CA PRO A 186 12.68 -6.42 8.48
C PRO A 186 13.89 -7.04 7.78
N ASP A 187 15.05 -7.12 8.47
CA ASP A 187 16.30 -7.66 7.93
C ASP A 187 16.33 -9.19 7.97
N ARG A 188 15.42 -9.79 8.77
CA ARG A 188 15.27 -11.24 8.95
C ARG A 188 13.81 -11.66 8.94
N TRP A 189 13.01 -11.02 8.06
CA TRP A 189 11.56 -11.19 7.97
C TRP A 189 11.11 -12.67 7.86
N TRP A 190 11.93 -13.53 7.24
CA TRP A 190 11.66 -14.97 7.08
C TRP A 190 11.77 -15.79 8.38
N ARG A 191 12.25 -15.18 9.49
CA ARG A 191 12.37 -15.84 10.79
C ARG A 191 11.12 -15.77 11.65
N SER A 192 10.09 -15.06 11.20
CA SER A 192 8.80 -14.97 11.88
C SER A 192 7.65 -15.20 10.89
N SER A 193 6.56 -15.79 11.36
CA SER A 193 5.35 -15.98 10.56
C SER A 193 4.75 -14.64 10.11
N LEU A 194 4.76 -13.62 10.99
CA LEU A 194 4.27 -12.27 10.67
C LEU A 194 5.09 -11.61 9.57
N GLY A 195 6.43 -11.70 9.65
CA GLY A 195 7.30 -11.17 8.60
C GLY A 195 7.13 -11.91 7.27
N ALA A 196 7.06 -13.25 7.31
CA ALA A 196 6.85 -14.07 6.13
C ALA A 196 5.48 -13.75 5.48
N GLU A 197 4.41 -13.66 6.26
CA GLU A 197 3.09 -13.26 5.78
C GLU A 197 3.13 -11.87 5.12
N ALA A 198 3.66 -10.87 5.82
CA ALA A 198 3.72 -9.50 5.32
C ALA A 198 4.47 -9.40 3.98
N VAL A 199 5.66 -10.00 3.89
CA VAL A 199 6.50 -9.88 2.70
C VAL A 199 5.97 -10.69 1.53
N LEU A 200 5.59 -11.96 1.75
CA LEU A 200 5.10 -12.82 0.68
C LEU A 200 3.74 -12.37 0.17
N ALA A 201 2.82 -12.01 1.07
CA ALA A 201 1.51 -11.49 0.67
C ALA A 201 1.63 -10.19 -0.14
N GLU A 202 2.47 -9.24 0.29
CA GLU A 202 2.65 -8.00 -0.45
C GLU A 202 3.39 -8.20 -1.77
N THR A 203 4.29 -9.18 -1.88
CA THR A 203 4.91 -9.58 -3.15
C THR A 203 3.85 -10.04 -4.15
N LEU A 204 2.97 -10.95 -3.73
CA LEU A 204 1.88 -11.47 -4.58
C LEU A 204 0.88 -10.37 -4.96
N LYS A 205 0.47 -9.55 -3.99
CA LYS A 205 -0.46 -8.43 -4.21
C LYS A 205 0.13 -7.39 -5.16
N LEU A 206 1.43 -7.08 -5.04
CA LEU A 206 2.11 -6.15 -5.95
C LEU A 206 2.18 -6.71 -7.37
N ALA A 207 2.51 -7.99 -7.53
CA ALA A 207 2.52 -8.66 -8.82
C ALA A 207 1.12 -8.64 -9.45
N TRP A 208 0.09 -8.99 -8.67
CA TRP A 208 -1.31 -8.92 -9.10
C TRP A 208 -1.70 -7.48 -9.51
N THR A 209 -1.37 -6.48 -8.70
CA THR A 209 -1.66 -5.07 -9.00
C THR A 209 -1.03 -4.64 -10.33
N LYS A 210 0.21 -5.04 -10.59
CA LYS A 210 0.90 -4.69 -11.84
C LYS A 210 0.34 -5.40 -13.07
N CYS A 211 -0.09 -6.65 -12.92
CA CYS A 211 -0.46 -7.49 -14.06
C CYS A 211 -1.97 -7.46 -14.37
N PHE A 212 -2.81 -7.22 -13.37
CA PHE A 212 -4.26 -7.45 -13.49
C PHE A 212 -5.14 -6.29 -13.00
N PHE A 213 -4.57 -5.30 -12.30
CA PHE A 213 -5.34 -4.16 -11.81
C PHE A 213 -5.23 -2.97 -12.77
N TRP A 214 -6.32 -2.69 -13.48
CA TRP A 214 -6.46 -1.60 -14.46
C TRP A 214 -7.68 -0.77 -14.09
N PRO A 215 -7.53 0.27 -13.24
CA PRO A 215 -8.68 1.02 -12.71
C PRO A 215 -9.33 1.99 -13.71
N GLY A 216 -8.76 2.16 -14.90
CA GLY A 216 -9.18 3.20 -15.83
C GLY A 216 -8.54 4.57 -15.55
N PRO A 217 -8.79 5.56 -16.41
CA PRO A 217 -8.27 6.91 -16.23
C PRO A 217 -8.83 7.58 -14.95
N PRO A 218 -8.02 8.34 -14.21
CA PRO A 218 -8.47 9.04 -13.01
C PRO A 218 -9.67 9.95 -13.27
N GLY A 219 -10.73 9.83 -12.44
CA GLY A 219 -11.94 10.65 -12.54
C GLY A 219 -12.88 10.29 -13.70
N SER A 220 -12.56 9.27 -14.51
CA SER A 220 -13.44 8.79 -15.57
C SER A 220 -14.58 7.91 -15.05
N LEU A 221 -15.62 7.71 -15.86
CA LEU A 221 -16.70 6.76 -15.54
C LEU A 221 -16.22 5.29 -15.55
N GLU A 222 -15.07 5.03 -16.14
CA GLU A 222 -14.45 3.71 -16.22
C GLU A 222 -13.56 3.42 -15.00
N GLU A 223 -13.30 4.41 -14.14
CA GLU A 223 -12.47 4.25 -12.98
C GLU A 223 -13.06 3.20 -12.03
N ARG A 224 -12.33 2.10 -11.88
CA ARG A 224 -12.76 0.94 -11.10
C ARG A 224 -12.29 1.06 -9.65
N TRP A 225 -13.09 1.67 -8.83
CA TRP A 225 -12.95 1.59 -7.38
C TRP A 225 -14.23 0.98 -6.79
N ALA A 226 -14.56 -0.21 -7.23
CA ALA A 226 -15.84 -0.84 -7.08
C ALA A 226 -16.32 -0.91 -5.63
N VAL A 227 -17.39 -0.19 -5.36
CA VAL A 227 -18.39 -0.60 -4.40
C VAL A 227 -19.58 -1.15 -5.20
N PRO A 228 -19.82 -2.46 -5.24
CA PRO A 228 -21.00 -3.03 -5.91
C PRO A 228 -22.31 -2.38 -5.41
N LEU A 229 -22.37 -2.01 -4.12
CA LEU A 229 -23.52 -1.39 -3.47
C LEU A 229 -23.84 0.04 -3.96
N GLN A 230 -22.87 0.79 -4.48
CA GLN A 230 -23.15 2.15 -5.00
C GLN A 230 -23.64 2.14 -6.46
N ARG A 231 -23.28 1.12 -7.26
CA ARG A 231 -23.85 0.95 -8.60
C ARG A 231 -25.36 0.70 -8.52
N GLU A 232 -25.79 -0.20 -7.65
CA GLU A 232 -27.25 -0.47 -7.47
C GLU A 232 -28.05 0.75 -6.99
N GLN A 233 -27.42 1.67 -6.25
CA GLN A 233 -28.09 2.91 -5.81
C GLN A 233 -28.11 3.99 -6.89
N ARG A 234 -27.17 4.00 -7.84
CA ARG A 234 -27.19 4.92 -9.00
C ARG A 234 -28.13 4.47 -10.09
N GLU A 235 -28.30 3.17 -10.26
CA GLU A 235 -29.25 2.60 -11.23
C GLU A 235 -30.72 2.67 -10.77
N LYS A 236 -30.96 2.92 -9.46
CA LYS A 236 -32.29 3.10 -8.87
C LYS A 236 -32.73 4.57 -8.72
N LYS A 237 -31.94 5.53 -9.17
CA LYS A 237 -32.26 6.96 -9.29
C LYS A 237 -32.35 7.37 -10.75
#